data_4676ccfc756d9490b6a439717e0dcdaa
#
_entry.id   4676ccfc756d9490b6a439717e0dcdaa
#
_cell.length_a   1.000
_cell.length_b   1.000
_cell.length_c   1.000
_cell.angle_alpha   90.00
_cell.angle_beta   90.00
_cell.angle_gamma   90.00
#
_symmetry.space_group_name_H-M   'P 1'
#
loop_
_entity.id
_entity.type
_entity.pdbx_description
1 polymer ?
#
loop_
_entity_poly.entity_id
_entity_poly.type
_entity_poly.pdbx_seq_one_letter_code
_entity_poly.pdbx_strand_id
1 'polypeptide(L)'
;DIIIRMDREQSVQHFLDLLKKSRRGNFKIYIGMIAGVGKSYRMLSDAHQLLESGIDVKIGYIETHGRVETEALVEGLPIIPRRKIFYKGKEIEEMDLQSILSIHPEVVIVDELAHTNVEGSKNEKRWQDVMDILDAGISVITAVNIQHIEGLNEMVQDVVGIEVKERIPDIVLEQADEVVNIDLTADELLARLKAGKIYKPDKIQTALNNFFKAEHILQLRELALKEVALRVEKKVESTIPENLGVRHERFMACISSNEKTPRKIIRKVARLATRYNSKFFVLYVQTPRESSDRIPLASQRHLLNHFKLATELGGEIIQVQS
;
A
#
# COMPACT_ATOMS: atom_id res chain seq x y z
N ASP A 1 13.27 24.31 -30.75
CA ASP A 1 12.42 23.27 -31.35
C ASP A 1 12.41 21.94 -30.59
N ILE A 2 13.49 21.54 -29.94
CA ILE A 2 13.55 20.28 -29.15
C ILE A 2 12.82 20.42 -27.80
N ILE A 3 12.93 21.55 -27.14
CA ILE A 3 12.29 21.83 -25.83
C ILE A 3 10.75 21.91 -25.99
N ILE A 4 10.27 22.52 -27.06
CA ILE A 4 8.83 22.62 -27.37
C ILE A 4 8.25 21.24 -27.73
N ARG A 5 9.04 20.36 -28.32
CA ARG A 5 8.62 18.99 -28.65
C ARG A 5 8.49 18.08 -27.42
N MET A 6 9.44 18.17 -26.48
CA MET A 6 9.37 17.42 -25.22
C MET A 6 8.16 17.82 -24.37
N ASP A 7 7.85 19.12 -24.29
CA ASP A 7 6.70 19.64 -23.55
C ASP A 7 5.36 19.16 -24.14
N ARG A 8 5.30 19.03 -25.47
CA ARG A 8 4.12 18.55 -26.18
C ARG A 8 3.90 17.05 -26.03
N GLU A 9 4.96 16.24 -26.04
CA GLU A 9 4.88 14.79 -25.85
C GLU A 9 4.50 14.45 -24.38
N GLN A 10 5.05 15.15 -23.40
CA GLN A 10 4.68 15.02 -21.98
C GLN A 10 3.23 15.45 -21.76
N SER A 11 2.76 16.52 -22.37
CA SER A 11 1.38 17.00 -22.30
C SER A 11 0.39 15.99 -22.92
N VAL A 12 0.74 15.37 -24.05
CA VAL A 12 -0.08 14.33 -24.70
C VAL A 12 -0.10 13.06 -23.83
N GLN A 13 1.02 12.64 -23.30
CA GLN A 13 1.07 11.47 -22.41
C GLN A 13 0.25 11.68 -21.14
N HIS A 14 0.37 12.85 -20.51
CA HIS A 14 -0.45 13.22 -19.35
C HIS A 14 -1.94 13.23 -19.67
N PHE A 15 -2.33 13.76 -20.84
CA PHE A 15 -3.72 13.74 -21.29
C PHE A 15 -4.23 12.33 -21.56
N LEU A 16 -3.42 11.46 -22.15
CA LEU A 16 -3.75 10.04 -22.38
C LEU A 16 -3.90 9.29 -21.05
N ASP A 17 -3.07 9.58 -20.06
CA ASP A 17 -3.15 8.99 -18.73
C ASP A 17 -4.41 9.45 -17.98
N LEU A 18 -4.79 10.72 -18.10
CA LEU A 18 -6.06 11.24 -17.60
C LEU A 18 -7.27 10.59 -18.27
N LEU A 19 -7.24 10.39 -19.59
CA LEU A 19 -8.31 9.70 -20.32
C LEU A 19 -8.42 8.22 -19.91
N LYS A 20 -7.30 7.53 -19.73
CA LYS A 20 -7.28 6.15 -19.21
C LYS A 20 -7.87 6.11 -17.79
N LYS A 21 -7.48 7.03 -16.93
CA LYS A 21 -7.96 7.13 -15.55
C LYS A 21 -9.46 7.43 -15.47
N SER A 22 -10.01 8.24 -16.38
CA SER A 22 -11.45 8.55 -16.45
C SER A 22 -12.31 7.39 -16.99
N ARG A 23 -11.71 6.39 -17.65
CA ARG A 23 -12.39 5.20 -18.16
C ARG A 23 -12.27 3.98 -17.26
N ARG A 24 -11.34 4.01 -16.32
CA ARG A 24 -11.11 2.95 -15.36
C ARG A 24 -12.12 3.03 -14.23
N GLY A 25 -12.54 1.87 -13.70
CA GLY A 25 -13.37 1.82 -12.50
C GLY A 25 -12.64 2.37 -11.26
N ASN A 26 -13.38 2.85 -10.28
CA ASN A 26 -12.86 3.31 -9.00
C ASN A 26 -12.38 2.14 -8.14
N PHE A 27 -11.23 2.28 -7.51
CA PHE A 27 -10.62 1.25 -6.68
C PHE A 27 -10.56 1.64 -5.21
N LYS A 28 -11.39 0.97 -4.39
CA LYS A 28 -11.46 1.18 -2.93
C LYS A 28 -10.94 -0.03 -2.19
N ILE A 29 -9.97 0.18 -1.28
CA ILE A 29 -9.35 -0.88 -0.49
C ILE A 29 -9.60 -0.64 1.00
N TYR A 30 -10.16 -1.63 1.70
CA TYR A 30 -10.20 -1.68 3.15
C TYR A 30 -8.97 -2.40 3.69
N ILE A 31 -8.17 -1.69 4.48
CA ILE A 31 -7.00 -2.25 5.15
C ILE A 31 -7.35 -2.54 6.60
N GLY A 32 -6.86 -3.65 7.13
CA GLY A 32 -6.93 -3.97 8.55
C GLY A 32 -5.64 -4.56 9.05
N MET A 33 -5.33 -4.35 10.31
CA MET A 33 -4.14 -4.90 10.94
C MET A 33 -4.12 -6.43 10.96
N ILE A 34 -5.31 -7.06 11.03
CA ILE A 34 -5.47 -8.51 11.19
C ILE A 34 -6.88 -8.95 10.77
N ALA A 35 -7.10 -10.26 10.68
CA ALA A 35 -8.43 -10.82 10.52
C ALA A 35 -9.35 -10.51 11.72
N GLY A 36 -10.65 -10.30 11.46
CA GLY A 36 -11.63 -10.06 12.51
C GLY A 36 -11.88 -8.61 12.92
N VAL A 37 -11.13 -7.65 12.36
CA VAL A 37 -11.37 -6.21 12.61
C VAL A 37 -12.67 -5.68 12.00
N GLY A 38 -13.31 -6.40 11.06
CA GLY A 38 -14.60 -6.03 10.50
C GLY A 38 -14.57 -5.51 9.06
N LYS A 39 -13.49 -5.76 8.29
CA LYS A 39 -13.39 -5.33 6.88
C LYS A 39 -14.53 -5.82 6.00
N SER A 40 -14.77 -7.14 5.97
CA SER A 40 -15.85 -7.75 5.15
C SER A 40 -17.23 -7.25 5.59
N TYR A 41 -17.45 -7.06 6.89
CA TYR A 41 -18.67 -6.44 7.43
C TYR A 41 -18.87 -5.03 6.87
N ARG A 42 -17.81 -4.21 6.88
CA ARG A 42 -17.88 -2.82 6.37
C ARG A 42 -18.10 -2.79 4.86
N MET A 43 -17.40 -3.63 4.09
CA MET A 43 -17.62 -3.74 2.64
C MET A 43 -19.07 -4.06 2.29
N LEU A 44 -19.68 -5.03 2.98
CA LEU A 44 -21.06 -5.42 2.74
C LEU A 44 -22.05 -4.33 3.18
N SER A 45 -21.77 -3.62 4.27
CA SER A 45 -22.59 -2.46 4.68
C SER A 45 -22.56 -1.35 3.64
N ASP A 46 -21.39 -1.04 3.09
CA ASP A 46 -21.26 -0.06 2.01
C ASP A 46 -21.97 -0.54 0.72
N ALA A 47 -21.92 -1.85 0.43
CA ALA A 47 -22.62 -2.43 -0.72
C ALA A 47 -24.14 -2.25 -0.61
N HIS A 48 -24.72 -2.44 0.59
CA HIS A 48 -26.14 -2.16 0.82
C HIS A 48 -26.49 -0.69 0.58
N GLN A 49 -25.67 0.24 1.10
CA GLN A 49 -25.90 1.68 0.89
C GLN A 49 -25.81 2.07 -0.60
N LEU A 50 -24.89 1.46 -1.35
CA LEU A 50 -24.78 1.67 -2.79
C LEU A 50 -26.02 1.11 -3.51
N LEU A 51 -26.47 -0.09 -3.16
CA LEU A 51 -27.66 -0.70 -3.75
C LEU A 51 -28.91 0.12 -3.46
N GLU A 52 -29.09 0.61 -2.23
CA GLU A 52 -30.18 1.50 -1.84
C GLU A 52 -30.15 2.84 -2.60
N SER A 53 -28.96 3.29 -2.99
CA SER A 53 -28.75 4.48 -3.82
C SER A 53 -28.99 4.23 -5.32
N GLY A 54 -29.38 3.02 -5.71
CA GLY A 54 -29.67 2.65 -7.11
C GLY A 54 -28.44 2.28 -7.94
N ILE A 55 -27.30 2.04 -7.31
CA ILE A 55 -26.06 1.59 -7.99
C ILE A 55 -26.14 0.08 -8.21
N ASP A 56 -25.82 -0.39 -9.42
CA ASP A 56 -25.71 -1.83 -9.73
C ASP A 56 -24.46 -2.44 -9.05
N VAL A 57 -24.64 -2.90 -7.84
CA VAL A 57 -23.61 -3.53 -7.02
C VAL A 57 -23.83 -5.03 -6.96
N LYS A 58 -22.74 -5.81 -7.14
CA LYS A 58 -22.80 -7.28 -7.03
C LYS A 58 -21.62 -7.80 -6.20
N ILE A 59 -21.84 -8.92 -5.54
CA ILE A 59 -20.78 -9.68 -4.87
C ILE A 59 -20.12 -10.58 -5.93
N GLY A 60 -18.84 -10.31 -6.24
CA GLY A 60 -18.00 -11.18 -7.06
C GLY A 60 -17.33 -12.28 -6.24
N TYR A 61 -16.85 -11.93 -5.04
CA TYR A 61 -16.31 -12.87 -4.07
C TYR A 61 -16.37 -12.29 -2.67
N ILE A 62 -16.86 -13.05 -1.71
CA ILE A 62 -16.84 -12.72 -0.30
C ILE A 62 -16.59 -13.99 0.54
N GLU A 63 -15.75 -13.87 1.56
CA GLU A 63 -15.53 -14.95 2.51
C GLU A 63 -16.02 -14.56 3.91
N THR A 64 -17.09 -15.18 4.35
CA THR A 64 -17.70 -14.87 5.65
C THR A 64 -17.04 -15.61 6.80
N HIS A 65 -16.32 -16.69 6.50
CA HIS A 65 -15.71 -17.61 7.48
C HIS A 65 -16.72 -18.15 8.52
N GLY A 66 -18.00 -18.23 8.17
CA GLY A 66 -19.07 -18.67 9.06
C GLY A 66 -19.41 -17.67 10.17
N ARG A 67 -19.10 -16.38 9.97
CA ARG A 67 -19.44 -15.30 10.92
C ARG A 67 -20.87 -14.84 10.68
N VAL A 68 -21.76 -15.14 11.64
CA VAL A 68 -23.20 -14.89 11.55
C VAL A 68 -23.52 -13.42 11.18
N GLU A 69 -22.84 -12.45 11.80
CA GLU A 69 -23.05 -11.02 11.55
C GLU A 69 -22.69 -10.64 10.10
N THR A 70 -21.65 -11.25 9.54
CA THR A 70 -21.20 -11.00 8.15
C THR A 70 -22.10 -11.74 7.16
N GLU A 71 -22.48 -12.97 7.46
CA GLU A 71 -23.41 -13.77 6.64
C GLU A 71 -24.77 -13.09 6.48
N ALA A 72 -25.31 -12.51 7.55
CA ALA A 72 -26.56 -11.77 7.50
C ALA A 72 -26.52 -10.57 6.54
N LEU A 73 -25.35 -9.95 6.34
CA LEU A 73 -25.17 -8.84 5.39
C LEU A 73 -25.02 -9.29 3.94
N VAL A 74 -24.80 -10.56 3.67
CA VAL A 74 -24.82 -11.11 2.31
C VAL A 74 -26.26 -11.19 1.77
N GLU A 75 -27.22 -11.38 2.67
CA GLU A 75 -28.63 -11.44 2.31
C GLU A 75 -29.10 -10.11 1.69
N GLY A 76 -29.83 -10.20 0.57
CA GLY A 76 -30.33 -9.04 -0.16
C GLY A 76 -29.35 -8.41 -1.15
N LEU A 77 -28.08 -8.83 -1.18
CA LEU A 77 -27.13 -8.39 -2.19
C LEU A 77 -27.06 -9.36 -3.37
N PRO A 78 -27.10 -8.89 -4.64
CA PRO A 78 -26.92 -9.75 -5.81
C PRO A 78 -25.54 -10.38 -5.81
N ILE A 79 -25.46 -11.69 -6.07
CA ILE A 79 -24.24 -12.48 -6.09
C ILE A 79 -23.98 -13.00 -7.49
N ILE A 80 -22.75 -12.84 -7.97
CA ILE A 80 -22.26 -13.54 -9.16
C ILE A 80 -21.76 -14.90 -8.70
N PRO A 81 -22.31 -16.02 -9.22
CA PRO A 81 -21.91 -17.36 -8.78
C PRO A 81 -20.41 -17.59 -8.95
N ARG A 82 -19.81 -18.28 -7.98
CA ARG A 82 -18.42 -18.69 -8.05
C ARG A 82 -18.22 -19.75 -9.14
N ARG A 83 -17.07 -19.75 -9.78
CA ARG A 83 -16.67 -20.78 -10.69
C ARG A 83 -16.21 -22.02 -9.94
N LYS A 84 -16.74 -23.19 -10.25
CA LYS A 84 -16.34 -24.46 -9.69
C LYS A 84 -15.26 -25.09 -10.55
N ILE A 85 -14.14 -25.44 -9.92
CA ILE A 85 -12.98 -26.06 -10.58
C ILE A 85 -12.66 -27.35 -9.86
N PHE A 86 -12.51 -28.44 -10.64
CA PHE A 86 -12.07 -29.71 -10.12
C PHE A 86 -10.55 -29.77 -10.16
N TYR A 87 -9.90 -29.70 -8.99
CA TYR A 87 -8.45 -29.69 -8.86
C TYR A 87 -7.97 -30.72 -7.83
N LYS A 88 -7.05 -31.62 -8.24
CA LYS A 88 -6.47 -32.67 -7.38
C LYS A 88 -7.51 -33.49 -6.61
N GLY A 89 -8.62 -33.83 -7.27
CA GLY A 89 -9.68 -34.66 -6.68
C GLY A 89 -10.66 -33.92 -5.76
N LYS A 90 -10.60 -32.58 -5.71
CA LYS A 90 -11.52 -31.75 -4.92
C LYS A 90 -12.16 -30.67 -5.80
N GLU A 91 -13.44 -30.41 -5.55
CA GLU A 91 -14.11 -29.23 -6.10
C GLU A 91 -13.68 -28.00 -5.29
N ILE A 92 -13.17 -26.98 -5.98
CA ILE A 92 -12.73 -25.70 -5.42
C ILE A 92 -13.56 -24.60 -6.06
N GLU A 93 -13.96 -23.64 -5.26
CA GLU A 93 -14.72 -22.47 -5.73
C GLU A 93 -13.81 -21.25 -5.83
N GLU A 94 -13.81 -20.61 -7.00
CA GLU A 94 -13.06 -19.41 -7.30
C GLU A 94 -13.98 -18.28 -7.79
N MET A 95 -13.53 -17.05 -7.67
CA MET A 95 -14.19 -15.92 -8.30
C MET A 95 -14.30 -16.14 -9.80
N ASP A 96 -15.47 -15.86 -10.38
CA ASP A 96 -15.69 -15.96 -11.81
C ASP A 96 -15.44 -14.60 -12.51
N LEU A 97 -14.18 -14.36 -12.86
CA LEU A 97 -13.76 -13.14 -13.55
C LEU A 97 -14.54 -12.93 -14.87
N GLN A 98 -14.76 -14.00 -15.66
CA GLN A 98 -15.43 -13.89 -16.95
C GLN A 98 -16.90 -13.48 -16.79
N SER A 99 -17.59 -14.05 -15.82
CA SER A 99 -18.96 -13.65 -15.49
C SER A 99 -19.04 -12.20 -15.01
N ILE A 100 -18.09 -11.73 -14.18
CA ILE A 100 -18.03 -10.33 -13.75
C ILE A 100 -17.88 -9.40 -14.97
N LEU A 101 -16.92 -9.68 -15.84
CA LEU A 101 -16.67 -8.87 -17.05
C LEU A 101 -17.87 -8.88 -18.01
N SER A 102 -18.58 -10.01 -18.14
CA SER A 102 -19.73 -10.15 -19.04
C SER A 102 -20.97 -9.45 -18.50
N ILE A 103 -21.23 -9.55 -17.20
CA ILE A 103 -22.37 -8.90 -16.52
C ILE A 103 -22.15 -7.39 -16.45
N HIS A 104 -20.91 -6.98 -16.26
CA HIS A 104 -20.45 -5.59 -16.19
C HIS A 104 -21.24 -4.74 -15.17
N PRO A 105 -21.26 -5.10 -13.87
CA PRO A 105 -21.88 -4.27 -12.87
C PRO A 105 -21.16 -2.93 -12.70
N GLU A 106 -21.81 -1.92 -12.12
CA GLU A 106 -21.14 -0.64 -11.82
C GLU A 106 -20.08 -0.81 -10.72
N VAL A 107 -20.38 -1.66 -9.71
CA VAL A 107 -19.48 -1.96 -8.58
C VAL A 107 -19.49 -3.46 -8.29
N VAL A 108 -18.33 -4.02 -8.06
CA VAL A 108 -18.18 -5.41 -7.61
C VAL A 108 -17.41 -5.48 -6.28
N ILE A 109 -17.91 -6.31 -5.37
CA ILE A 109 -17.26 -6.62 -4.08
C ILE A 109 -16.35 -7.84 -4.29
N VAL A 110 -15.08 -7.69 -3.99
CA VAL A 110 -14.06 -8.75 -4.11
C VAL A 110 -13.24 -8.80 -2.83
N ASP A 111 -13.47 -9.78 -1.98
CA ASP A 111 -12.68 -10.01 -0.76
C ASP A 111 -11.40 -10.80 -1.04
N GLU A 112 -10.50 -10.85 -0.05
CA GLU A 112 -9.23 -11.58 -0.09
C GLU A 112 -8.34 -11.21 -1.29
N LEU A 113 -8.01 -9.92 -1.41
CA LEU A 113 -7.20 -9.36 -2.52
C LEU A 113 -5.87 -10.10 -2.78
N ALA A 114 -5.25 -10.64 -1.73
CA ALA A 114 -3.95 -11.33 -1.80
C ALA A 114 -4.04 -12.82 -2.21
N HIS A 115 -5.26 -13.35 -2.39
CA HIS A 115 -5.48 -14.76 -2.72
C HIS A 115 -4.71 -15.22 -3.94
N THR A 116 -4.17 -16.44 -3.88
CA THR A 116 -3.55 -17.11 -5.02
C THR A 116 -4.60 -17.99 -5.70
N ASN A 117 -4.92 -17.65 -6.95
CA ASN A 117 -5.91 -18.40 -7.73
C ASN A 117 -5.46 -19.82 -8.02
N VAL A 118 -6.42 -20.72 -8.24
CA VAL A 118 -6.14 -22.12 -8.61
C VAL A 118 -5.39 -22.17 -9.92
N GLU A 119 -4.45 -23.10 -10.03
CA GLU A 119 -3.68 -23.38 -11.24
C GLU A 119 -4.60 -23.60 -12.46
N GLY A 120 -4.27 -22.95 -13.58
CA GLY A 120 -5.12 -22.91 -14.78
C GLY A 120 -6.12 -21.74 -14.80
N SER A 121 -6.16 -20.89 -13.80
CA SER A 121 -6.87 -19.60 -13.85
C SER A 121 -6.20 -18.64 -14.85
N LYS A 122 -6.96 -17.64 -15.37
CA LYS A 122 -6.41 -16.62 -16.27
C LYS A 122 -5.21 -15.90 -15.65
N ASN A 123 -5.35 -15.49 -14.41
CA ASN A 123 -4.31 -14.81 -13.63
C ASN A 123 -3.90 -15.67 -12.43
N GLU A 124 -2.66 -15.56 -12.02
CA GLU A 124 -2.13 -16.30 -10.86
C GLU A 124 -2.69 -15.74 -9.54
N LYS A 125 -2.94 -14.44 -9.47
CA LYS A 125 -3.34 -13.74 -8.26
C LYS A 125 -4.66 -13.00 -8.43
N ARG A 126 -5.47 -12.97 -7.39
CA ARG A 126 -6.75 -12.25 -7.38
C ARG A 126 -6.59 -10.76 -7.62
N TRP A 127 -5.52 -10.14 -7.11
CA TRP A 127 -5.29 -8.72 -7.38
C TRP A 127 -5.11 -8.43 -8.88
N GLN A 128 -4.59 -9.37 -9.67
CA GLN A 128 -4.49 -9.23 -11.14
C GLN A 128 -5.87 -9.29 -11.79
N ASP A 129 -6.76 -10.16 -11.30
CA ASP A 129 -8.16 -10.18 -11.74
C ASP A 129 -8.85 -8.84 -11.42
N VAL A 130 -8.58 -8.27 -10.24
CA VAL A 130 -9.10 -6.95 -9.86
C VAL A 130 -8.60 -5.86 -10.81
N MET A 131 -7.34 -5.90 -11.25
CA MET A 131 -6.83 -4.95 -12.25
C MET A 131 -7.58 -5.09 -13.57
N ASP A 132 -7.82 -6.31 -14.06
CA ASP A 132 -8.61 -6.56 -15.27
C ASP A 132 -10.04 -6.00 -15.16
N ILE A 133 -10.68 -6.15 -14.00
CA ILE A 133 -12.02 -5.64 -13.72
C ILE A 133 -12.03 -4.11 -13.76
N LEU A 134 -11.07 -3.46 -13.11
CA LEU A 134 -10.93 -2.01 -13.11
C LEU A 134 -10.69 -1.46 -14.52
N ASP A 135 -9.83 -2.11 -15.29
CA ASP A 135 -9.50 -1.71 -16.67
C ASP A 135 -10.69 -1.87 -17.62
N ALA A 136 -11.63 -2.76 -17.30
CA ALA A 136 -12.92 -2.88 -17.98
C ALA A 136 -13.92 -1.76 -17.61
N GLY A 137 -13.59 -0.86 -16.68
CA GLY A 137 -14.45 0.23 -16.25
C GLY A 137 -15.38 -0.11 -15.09
N ILE A 138 -15.22 -1.27 -14.44
CA ILE A 138 -16.01 -1.70 -13.29
C ILE A 138 -15.30 -1.28 -12.02
N SER A 139 -16.00 -0.60 -11.13
CA SER A 139 -15.46 -0.21 -9.82
C SER A 139 -15.34 -1.42 -8.88
N VAL A 140 -14.28 -1.45 -8.07
CA VAL A 140 -14.00 -2.56 -7.15
C VAL A 140 -13.86 -2.05 -5.72
N ILE A 141 -14.56 -2.72 -4.80
CA ILE A 141 -14.36 -2.60 -3.35
C ILE A 141 -13.75 -3.91 -2.86
N THR A 142 -12.59 -3.82 -2.23
CA THR A 142 -11.83 -5.00 -1.77
C THR A 142 -11.27 -4.81 -0.37
N ALA A 143 -10.71 -5.88 0.19
CA ALA A 143 -10.09 -5.86 1.51
C ALA A 143 -8.75 -6.61 1.53
N VAL A 144 -7.84 -6.14 2.37
CA VAL A 144 -6.54 -6.77 2.62
C VAL A 144 -6.09 -6.55 4.07
N ASN A 145 -5.38 -7.51 4.64
CA ASN A 145 -4.65 -7.31 5.89
C ASN A 145 -3.22 -6.83 5.58
N ILE A 146 -2.65 -6.03 6.46
CA ILE A 146 -1.29 -5.48 6.30
C ILE A 146 -0.22 -6.56 6.10
N GLN A 147 -0.41 -7.75 6.67
CA GLN A 147 0.51 -8.88 6.53
C GLN A 147 0.69 -9.36 5.09
N HIS A 148 -0.25 -9.03 4.21
CA HIS A 148 -0.21 -9.40 2.79
C HIS A 148 0.39 -8.31 1.90
N ILE A 149 0.85 -7.20 2.45
CA ILE A 149 1.51 -6.11 1.72
C ILE A 149 3.01 -6.42 1.63
N GLU A 150 3.55 -6.50 0.42
CA GLU A 150 4.94 -6.92 0.18
C GLU A 150 5.94 -6.07 0.97
N GLY A 151 5.83 -4.76 0.93
CA GLY A 151 6.74 -3.84 1.63
C GLY A 151 6.65 -3.89 3.16
N LEU A 152 5.61 -4.49 3.73
CA LEU A 152 5.45 -4.65 5.18
C LEU A 152 5.73 -6.06 5.68
N ASN A 153 5.95 -7.02 4.77
CA ASN A 153 6.02 -8.44 5.11
C ASN A 153 7.14 -8.76 6.12
N GLU A 154 8.35 -8.24 5.91
CA GLU A 154 9.47 -8.45 6.83
C GLU A 154 9.17 -7.91 8.24
N MET A 155 8.63 -6.68 8.34
CA MET A 155 8.26 -6.09 9.62
C MET A 155 7.17 -6.89 10.34
N VAL A 156 6.17 -7.39 9.58
CA VAL A 156 5.12 -8.24 10.13
C VAL A 156 5.69 -9.58 10.58
N GLN A 157 6.59 -10.18 9.81
CA GLN A 157 7.26 -11.42 10.18
C GLN A 157 8.08 -11.27 11.47
N ASP A 158 8.79 -10.15 11.64
CA ASP A 158 9.54 -9.85 12.87
C ASP A 158 8.62 -9.74 14.10
N VAL A 159 7.41 -9.20 13.91
CA VAL A 159 6.41 -9.04 14.97
C VAL A 159 5.77 -10.38 15.36
N VAL A 160 5.29 -11.14 14.36
CA VAL A 160 4.44 -12.33 14.61
C VAL A 160 5.18 -13.65 14.49
N GLY A 161 6.40 -13.66 13.93
CA GLY A 161 7.22 -14.86 13.75
C GLY A 161 6.72 -15.82 12.66
N ILE A 162 5.81 -15.36 11.80
CA ILE A 162 5.20 -16.20 10.75
C ILE A 162 5.40 -15.54 9.39
N GLU A 163 5.97 -16.28 8.43
CA GLU A 163 6.06 -15.86 7.05
C GLU A 163 4.71 -15.97 6.34
N VAL A 164 4.27 -14.88 5.73
CA VAL A 164 3.05 -14.83 4.92
C VAL A 164 3.43 -14.97 3.45
N LYS A 165 2.90 -16.00 2.80
CA LYS A 165 3.21 -16.33 1.39
C LYS A 165 2.34 -15.58 0.39
N GLU A 166 1.08 -15.36 0.73
CA GLU A 166 0.14 -14.61 -0.12
C GLU A 166 0.37 -13.12 0.05
N ARG A 167 0.80 -12.45 -1.01
CA ARG A 167 1.20 -11.04 -0.97
C ARG A 167 0.65 -10.27 -2.16
N ILE A 168 0.47 -8.98 -1.97
CA ILE A 168 0.19 -8.01 -3.03
C ILE A 168 1.38 -7.04 -3.15
N PRO A 169 1.79 -6.68 -4.37
CA PRO A 169 2.79 -5.64 -4.58
C PRO A 169 2.30 -4.27 -4.08
N ASP A 170 3.20 -3.45 -3.57
CA ASP A 170 2.87 -2.10 -3.09
C ASP A 170 2.22 -1.23 -4.17
N ILE A 171 2.59 -1.43 -5.43
CA ILE A 171 2.01 -0.72 -6.57
C ILE A 171 0.49 -0.91 -6.68
N VAL A 172 -0.06 -2.03 -6.20
CA VAL A 172 -1.51 -2.29 -6.19
C VAL A 172 -2.21 -1.30 -5.27
N LEU A 173 -1.65 -1.04 -4.09
CA LEU A 173 -2.16 -0.03 -3.18
C LEU A 173 -2.02 1.39 -3.73
N GLU A 174 -0.94 1.66 -4.49
CA GLU A 174 -0.72 2.97 -5.13
C GLU A 174 -1.77 3.28 -6.20
N GLN A 175 -2.38 2.26 -6.78
CA GLN A 175 -3.45 2.41 -7.75
C GLN A 175 -4.82 2.64 -7.13
N ALA A 176 -4.97 2.50 -5.80
CA ALA A 176 -6.22 2.71 -5.12
C ALA A 176 -6.65 4.19 -5.13
N ASP A 177 -7.91 4.44 -5.47
CA ASP A 177 -8.52 5.77 -5.38
C ASP A 177 -8.86 6.12 -3.94
N GLU A 178 -9.22 5.11 -3.13
CA GLU A 178 -9.54 5.25 -1.72
C GLU A 178 -8.96 4.09 -0.91
N VAL A 179 -8.26 4.42 0.18
CA VAL A 179 -7.77 3.44 1.16
C VAL A 179 -8.35 3.77 2.51
N VAL A 180 -9.08 2.83 3.10
CA VAL A 180 -9.78 3.00 4.38
C VAL A 180 -9.20 2.04 5.41
N ASN A 181 -8.73 2.57 6.54
CA ASN A 181 -8.30 1.75 7.66
C ASN A 181 -9.50 1.30 8.50
N ILE A 182 -9.66 0.00 8.69
CA ILE A 182 -10.61 -0.56 9.66
C ILE A 182 -9.83 -0.89 10.92
N ASP A 183 -10.07 -0.12 11.95
CA ASP A 183 -9.33 -0.17 13.21
C ASP A 183 -10.21 -0.64 14.37
N LEU A 184 -9.59 -1.41 15.26
CA LEU A 184 -10.12 -1.80 16.58
C LEU A 184 -9.00 -1.70 17.61
N THR A 185 -9.37 -1.44 18.85
CA THR A 185 -8.42 -1.57 19.97
C THR A 185 -8.03 -3.03 20.19
N ALA A 186 -6.87 -3.25 20.79
CA ALA A 186 -6.43 -4.62 21.12
C ALA A 186 -7.44 -5.34 22.03
N ASP A 187 -8.01 -4.62 23.00
CA ASP A 187 -9.01 -5.17 23.93
C ASP A 187 -10.30 -5.59 23.22
N GLU A 188 -10.82 -4.75 22.32
CA GLU A 188 -12.00 -5.08 21.51
C GLU A 188 -11.77 -6.28 20.62
N LEU A 189 -10.61 -6.37 19.97
CA LEU A 189 -10.27 -7.49 19.11
C LEU A 189 -10.14 -8.80 19.90
N LEU A 190 -9.48 -8.76 21.06
CA LEU A 190 -9.36 -9.90 21.96
C LEU A 190 -10.72 -10.32 22.54
N ALA A 191 -11.59 -9.37 22.88
CA ALA A 191 -12.96 -9.66 23.30
C ALA A 191 -13.76 -10.36 22.20
N ARG A 192 -13.69 -9.91 20.95
CA ARG A 192 -14.32 -10.56 19.79
C ARG A 192 -13.77 -11.97 19.56
N LEU A 193 -12.45 -12.16 19.71
CA LEU A 193 -11.85 -13.50 19.59
C LEU A 193 -12.38 -14.47 20.64
N LYS A 194 -12.38 -14.05 21.92
CA LYS A 194 -12.88 -14.84 23.05
C LYS A 194 -14.38 -15.16 22.92
N ALA A 195 -15.16 -14.25 22.34
CA ALA A 195 -16.58 -14.45 22.08
C ALA A 195 -16.85 -15.35 20.85
N GLY A 196 -15.83 -15.92 20.21
CA GLY A 196 -16.00 -16.80 19.04
C GLY A 196 -16.40 -16.08 17.74
N LYS A 197 -16.33 -14.75 17.71
CA LYS A 197 -16.72 -13.94 16.54
C LYS A 197 -15.68 -13.92 15.41
N ILE A 198 -14.45 -14.40 15.65
CA ILE A 198 -13.36 -14.41 14.67
C ILE A 198 -13.05 -15.82 14.21
N TYR A 199 -12.88 -16.73 15.15
CA TYR A 199 -12.60 -18.15 14.91
C TYR A 199 -13.54 -19.04 15.72
N LYS A 200 -13.70 -20.27 15.26
CA LYS A 200 -14.44 -21.30 16.00
C LYS A 200 -13.79 -21.59 17.35
N PRO A 201 -14.54 -22.04 18.35
CA PRO A 201 -14.06 -22.24 19.74
C PRO A 201 -12.79 -23.10 19.85
N ASP A 202 -12.65 -24.13 19.02
CA ASP A 202 -11.49 -25.03 18.96
C ASP A 202 -10.18 -24.34 18.57
N LYS A 203 -10.24 -23.21 17.85
CA LYS A 203 -9.08 -22.45 17.38
C LYS A 203 -8.73 -21.24 18.23
N ILE A 204 -9.59 -20.82 19.16
CA ILE A 204 -9.41 -19.59 19.93
C ILE A 204 -8.14 -19.64 20.77
N GLN A 205 -7.92 -20.74 21.52
CA GLN A 205 -6.75 -20.86 22.39
C GLN A 205 -5.43 -20.85 21.60
N THR A 206 -5.39 -21.51 20.46
CA THR A 206 -4.22 -21.51 19.57
C THR A 206 -3.96 -20.10 19.03
N ALA A 207 -5.01 -19.37 18.65
CA ALA A 207 -4.89 -18.00 18.17
C ALA A 207 -4.36 -17.04 19.26
N LEU A 208 -4.87 -17.13 20.49
CA LEU A 208 -4.42 -16.34 21.63
C LEU A 208 -2.94 -16.59 21.99
N ASN A 209 -2.50 -17.84 21.88
CA ASN A 209 -1.12 -18.20 22.21
C ASN A 209 -0.11 -17.77 21.14
N ASN A 210 -0.53 -17.59 19.91
CA ASN A 210 0.34 -17.33 18.77
C ASN A 210 0.19 -15.88 18.26
N PHE A 211 -0.76 -15.67 17.38
CA PHE A 211 -0.87 -14.43 16.60
C PHE A 211 -1.58 -13.30 17.37
N PHE A 212 -2.59 -13.63 18.19
CA PHE A 212 -3.43 -12.67 18.91
C PHE A 212 -2.88 -12.30 20.29
N LYS A 213 -1.58 -12.01 20.38
CA LYS A 213 -0.99 -11.40 21.58
C LYS A 213 -1.19 -9.90 21.53
N ALA A 214 -1.51 -9.28 22.70
CA ALA A 214 -1.77 -7.84 22.78
C ALA A 214 -0.63 -6.99 22.19
N GLU A 215 0.62 -7.37 22.46
CA GLU A 215 1.81 -6.69 21.93
C GLU A 215 1.88 -6.75 20.39
N HIS A 216 1.63 -7.92 19.79
CA HIS A 216 1.60 -8.09 18.34
C HIS A 216 0.48 -7.26 17.71
N ILE A 217 -0.72 -7.27 18.31
CA ILE A 217 -1.86 -6.48 17.83
C ILE A 217 -1.55 -5.00 17.83
N LEU A 218 -0.92 -4.46 18.89
CA LEU A 218 -0.54 -3.06 18.98
C LEU A 218 0.48 -2.68 17.90
N GLN A 219 1.49 -3.51 17.66
CA GLN A 219 2.50 -3.27 16.63
C GLN A 219 1.91 -3.35 15.21
N LEU A 220 1.06 -4.34 14.95
CA LEU A 220 0.37 -4.47 13.66
C LEU A 220 -0.60 -3.29 13.41
N ARG A 221 -1.28 -2.83 14.47
CA ARG A 221 -2.12 -1.63 14.41
C ARG A 221 -1.32 -0.39 14.05
N GLU A 222 -0.16 -0.19 14.69
CA GLU A 222 0.74 0.93 14.38
C GLU A 222 1.20 0.88 12.92
N LEU A 223 1.58 -0.30 12.40
CA LEU A 223 1.97 -0.47 11.00
C LEU A 223 0.81 -0.13 10.04
N ALA A 224 -0.41 -0.59 10.34
CA ALA A 224 -1.58 -0.29 9.51
C ALA A 224 -1.88 1.22 9.46
N LEU A 225 -1.85 1.89 10.60
CA LEU A 225 -2.07 3.34 10.69
C LEU A 225 -0.99 4.13 9.93
N LYS A 226 0.28 3.75 10.07
CA LYS A 226 1.39 4.36 9.33
C LYS A 226 1.23 4.20 7.82
N GLU A 227 0.89 2.99 7.35
CA GLU A 227 0.73 2.72 5.93
C GLU A 227 -0.38 3.59 5.32
N VAL A 228 -1.52 3.69 5.99
CA VAL A 228 -2.64 4.53 5.52
C VAL A 228 -2.26 6.02 5.53
N ALA A 229 -1.56 6.49 6.58
CA ALA A 229 -1.11 7.88 6.66
C ALA A 229 -0.17 8.24 5.50
N LEU A 230 0.80 7.38 5.19
CA LEU A 230 1.72 7.57 4.05
C LEU A 230 0.97 7.66 2.70
N ARG A 231 -0.12 6.89 2.55
CA ARG A 231 -0.95 6.93 1.33
C ARG A 231 -1.73 8.24 1.21
N VAL A 232 -2.28 8.72 2.32
CA VAL A 232 -2.97 10.02 2.35
C VAL A 232 -2.01 11.15 1.99
N GLU A 233 -0.79 11.15 2.54
CA GLU A 233 0.24 12.14 2.22
C GLU A 233 0.61 12.12 0.74
N LYS A 234 0.90 10.97 0.16
CA LYS A 234 1.21 10.84 -1.27
C LYS A 234 0.07 11.33 -2.17
N LYS A 235 -1.18 11.07 -1.81
CA LYS A 235 -2.35 11.52 -2.57
C LYS A 235 -2.52 13.04 -2.49
N VAL A 236 -2.31 13.64 -1.32
CA VAL A 236 -2.33 15.09 -1.13
C VAL A 236 -1.23 15.76 -1.96
N GLU A 237 -0.01 15.23 -1.93
CA GLU A 237 1.11 15.73 -2.74
C GLU A 237 0.81 15.70 -4.25
N SER A 238 0.17 14.64 -4.74
CA SER A 238 -0.17 14.49 -6.16
C SER A 238 -1.36 15.36 -6.61
N THR A 239 -2.18 15.83 -5.68
CA THR A 239 -3.43 16.57 -5.97
C THR A 239 -3.25 18.09 -5.82
N ILE A 240 -2.27 18.54 -5.03
CA ILE A 240 -1.98 19.96 -4.81
C ILE A 240 -1.05 20.47 -5.90
N PRO A 241 -1.40 21.52 -6.67
CA PRO A 241 -0.47 22.18 -7.58
C PRO A 241 0.80 22.61 -6.81
N GLU A 242 1.97 22.46 -7.41
CA GLU A 242 3.29 22.74 -6.79
C GLU A 242 3.37 24.12 -6.11
N ASN A 243 2.49 25.07 -6.46
CA ASN A 243 2.44 26.44 -5.94
C ASN A 243 1.67 26.59 -4.61
N LEU A 244 0.95 25.55 -4.13
CA LEU A 244 0.18 25.55 -2.89
C LEU A 244 0.63 24.49 -1.88
N GLY A 245 1.78 23.87 -2.13
CA GLY A 245 2.29 22.77 -1.33
C GLY A 245 2.42 23.12 0.15
N VAL A 246 1.91 22.25 1.00
CA VAL A 246 2.33 22.16 2.39
C VAL A 246 3.86 22.10 2.35
N ARG A 247 4.52 23.09 2.96
CA ARG A 247 5.98 23.13 3.00
C ARG A 247 6.45 21.92 3.82
N HIS A 248 6.79 20.84 3.13
CA HIS A 248 7.52 19.76 3.78
C HIS A 248 8.85 20.33 4.27
N GLU A 249 9.18 20.03 5.52
CA GLU A 249 10.49 20.34 6.03
C GLU A 249 11.54 19.70 5.12
N ARG A 250 12.52 20.48 4.71
CA ARG A 250 13.65 20.01 3.92
C ARG A 250 14.88 20.07 4.80
N PHE A 251 15.65 19.00 4.84
CA PHE A 251 16.84 18.95 5.63
C PHE A 251 18.07 19.19 4.76
N MET A 252 19.00 20.01 5.23
CA MET A 252 20.26 20.27 4.54
C MET A 252 21.44 19.97 5.44
N ALA A 253 22.36 19.15 4.96
CA ALA A 253 23.65 18.89 5.58
C ALA A 253 24.73 19.75 4.89
N CYS A 254 25.21 20.79 5.53
CA CYS A 254 26.40 21.51 5.06
C CYS A 254 27.66 20.75 5.48
N ILE A 255 28.48 20.38 4.49
CA ILE A 255 29.69 19.58 4.73
C ILE A 255 30.95 20.29 4.27
N SER A 256 32.07 19.87 4.84
CA SER A 256 33.44 20.28 4.42
C SER A 256 34.19 19.05 3.92
N SER A 257 35.42 19.27 3.47
CA SER A 257 36.38 18.23 3.07
C SER A 257 36.97 17.40 4.24
N ASN A 258 36.57 17.65 5.48
CA ASN A 258 37.02 16.94 6.68
C ASN A 258 36.55 15.46 6.68
N GLU A 259 37.36 14.56 7.23
CA GLU A 259 37.08 13.12 7.17
C GLU A 259 35.89 12.66 8.04
N LYS A 260 35.82 13.08 9.30
CA LYS A 260 34.94 12.45 10.30
C LYS A 260 33.59 13.16 10.48
N THR A 261 33.61 14.47 10.57
CA THR A 261 32.43 15.28 10.90
C THR A 261 31.32 15.18 9.85
N PRO A 262 31.61 15.29 8.54
CA PRO A 262 30.58 15.21 7.51
C PRO A 262 29.82 13.89 7.50
N ARG A 263 30.50 12.75 7.70
CA ARG A 263 29.86 11.43 7.75
C ARG A 263 28.81 11.31 8.84
N LYS A 264 29.11 11.89 10.02
CA LYS A 264 28.15 11.92 11.15
C LYS A 264 26.95 12.80 10.84
N ILE A 265 27.19 13.96 10.23
CA ILE A 265 26.12 14.92 9.86
C ILE A 265 25.21 14.30 8.80
N ILE A 266 25.75 13.74 7.73
CA ILE A 266 24.99 13.10 6.64
C ILE A 266 24.10 12.00 7.20
N ARG A 267 24.63 11.09 8.03
CA ARG A 267 23.84 10.02 8.65
C ARG A 267 22.75 10.54 9.59
N LYS A 268 23.02 11.61 10.34
CA LYS A 268 22.02 12.22 11.22
C LYS A 268 20.90 12.85 10.41
N VAL A 269 21.23 13.60 9.37
CA VAL A 269 20.27 14.28 8.50
C VAL A 269 19.44 13.25 7.73
N ALA A 270 20.04 12.20 7.20
CA ALA A 270 19.32 11.11 6.54
C ALA A 270 18.30 10.45 7.46
N ARG A 271 18.65 10.17 8.72
CA ARG A 271 17.70 9.63 9.71
C ARG A 271 16.55 10.58 10.03
N LEU A 272 16.82 11.89 10.11
CA LEU A 272 15.78 12.89 10.30
C LEU A 272 14.85 12.94 9.10
N ALA A 273 15.42 12.99 7.89
CA ALA A 273 14.66 12.98 6.66
C ALA A 273 13.74 11.74 6.55
N THR A 274 14.27 10.56 6.87
CA THR A 274 13.45 9.33 6.93
C THR A 274 12.35 9.43 7.97
N ARG A 275 12.66 9.95 9.17
CA ARG A 275 11.67 10.09 10.25
C ARG A 275 10.53 11.05 9.90
N TYR A 276 10.83 12.11 9.15
CA TYR A 276 9.85 13.13 8.74
C TYR A 276 9.36 12.94 7.30
N ASN A 277 9.64 11.79 6.68
CA ASN A 277 9.28 11.46 5.29
C ASN A 277 9.60 12.62 4.33
N SER A 278 10.77 13.20 4.44
CA SER A 278 11.17 14.36 3.66
C SER A 278 12.50 14.14 2.92
N LYS A 279 12.75 14.96 1.91
CA LYS A 279 14.00 14.96 1.17
C LYS A 279 15.11 15.63 1.98
N PHE A 280 16.35 15.20 1.77
CA PHE A 280 17.50 15.91 2.30
C PHE A 280 18.54 16.20 1.23
N PHE A 281 19.28 17.26 1.47
CA PHE A 281 20.30 17.77 0.58
C PHE A 281 21.64 17.80 1.31
N VAL A 282 22.70 17.56 0.57
CA VAL A 282 24.08 17.71 1.08
C VAL A 282 24.74 18.84 0.30
N LEU A 283 24.97 19.95 0.99
CA LEU A 283 25.60 21.14 0.42
C LEU A 283 27.08 21.14 0.71
N TYR A 284 27.88 21.24 -0.33
CA TYR A 284 29.30 21.54 -0.26
C TYR A 284 29.59 22.86 -0.97
N VAL A 285 30.21 23.79 -0.24
CA VAL A 285 30.66 25.08 -0.79
C VAL A 285 32.17 25.00 -1.00
N GLN A 286 32.57 24.98 -2.26
CA GLN A 286 33.97 24.99 -2.63
C GLN A 286 34.52 26.41 -2.53
N THR A 287 35.38 26.64 -1.54
CA THR A 287 36.06 27.94 -1.39
C THR A 287 37.27 28.02 -2.32
N PRO A 288 37.81 29.23 -2.61
CA PRO A 288 39.03 29.39 -3.41
C PRO A 288 40.25 28.67 -2.84
N ARG A 289 40.25 28.37 -1.53
CA ARG A 289 41.32 27.58 -0.87
C ARG A 289 41.14 26.08 -1.08
N GLU A 290 39.98 25.63 -1.45
CA GLU A 290 39.60 24.22 -1.71
C GLU A 290 39.37 23.97 -3.21
N SER A 291 39.94 24.81 -4.09
CA SER A 291 39.92 24.53 -5.52
C SER A 291 40.66 23.22 -5.83
N SER A 292 40.24 22.52 -6.88
CA SER A 292 40.75 21.19 -7.27
C SER A 292 42.29 21.12 -7.36
N ASP A 293 42.92 22.25 -7.65
CA ASP A 293 44.38 22.34 -7.78
C ASP A 293 45.11 22.58 -6.44
N ARG A 294 44.38 22.91 -5.37
CA ARG A 294 44.96 23.29 -4.07
C ARG A 294 44.57 22.36 -2.93
N ILE A 295 43.50 21.60 -3.09
CA ILE A 295 43.01 20.68 -2.05
C ILE A 295 43.85 19.38 -2.04
N PRO A 296 44.35 18.91 -0.89
CA PRO A 296 45.08 17.65 -0.79
C PRO A 296 44.28 16.45 -1.33
N LEU A 297 44.98 15.51 -1.99
CA LEU A 297 44.36 14.32 -2.57
C LEU A 297 43.54 13.50 -1.55
N ALA A 298 44.00 13.44 -0.29
CA ALA A 298 43.29 12.81 0.80
C ALA A 298 41.94 13.47 1.05
N SER A 299 41.86 14.80 1.07
CA SER A 299 40.63 15.56 1.26
C SER A 299 39.67 15.41 0.09
N GLN A 300 40.16 15.31 -1.14
CA GLN A 300 39.38 15.01 -2.34
C GLN A 300 38.72 13.62 -2.21
N ARG A 301 39.47 12.60 -1.77
CA ARG A 301 38.92 11.26 -1.52
C ARG A 301 37.87 11.26 -0.42
N HIS A 302 38.08 12.00 0.65
CA HIS A 302 37.08 12.12 1.72
C HIS A 302 35.79 12.74 1.19
N LEU A 303 35.89 13.81 0.37
CA LEU A 303 34.73 14.47 -0.21
C LEU A 303 33.94 13.54 -1.14
N LEU A 304 34.64 12.80 -2.02
CA LEU A 304 33.98 11.79 -2.87
C LEU A 304 33.28 10.69 -2.07
N ASN A 305 33.90 10.23 -0.97
CA ASN A 305 33.29 9.26 -0.09
C ASN A 305 32.05 9.83 0.64
N HIS A 306 32.03 11.12 0.96
CA HIS A 306 30.88 11.80 1.54
C HIS A 306 29.72 11.90 0.54
N PHE A 307 30.01 12.25 -0.71
CA PHE A 307 29.02 12.29 -1.77
C PHE A 307 28.45 10.90 -2.04
N LYS A 308 29.30 9.89 -2.13
CA LYS A 308 28.85 8.51 -2.28
C LYS A 308 27.91 8.09 -1.14
N LEU A 309 28.29 8.33 0.11
CA LEU A 309 27.46 8.05 1.29
C LEU A 309 26.11 8.80 1.24
N ALA A 310 26.13 10.08 0.83
CA ALA A 310 24.91 10.86 0.71
C ALA A 310 23.94 10.25 -0.32
N THR A 311 24.46 9.87 -1.50
CA THR A 311 23.68 9.23 -2.56
C THR A 311 23.14 7.86 -2.12
N GLU A 312 23.95 7.04 -1.46
CA GLU A 312 23.53 5.74 -0.91
C GLU A 312 22.39 5.87 0.11
N LEU A 313 22.34 6.98 0.84
CA LEU A 313 21.27 7.29 1.81
C LEU A 313 20.09 8.07 1.21
N GLY A 314 20.06 8.26 -0.12
CA GLY A 314 18.97 8.95 -0.83
C GLY A 314 19.03 10.47 -0.78
N GLY A 315 20.16 11.08 -0.46
CA GLY A 315 20.36 12.53 -0.45
C GLY A 315 20.75 13.09 -1.82
N GLU A 316 20.30 14.30 -2.11
CA GLU A 316 20.69 15.06 -3.29
C GLU A 316 21.90 15.94 -2.98
N ILE A 317 22.90 15.95 -3.87
CA ILE A 317 24.15 16.70 -3.67
C ILE A 317 24.05 18.05 -4.38
N ILE A 318 24.36 19.12 -3.64
CA ILE A 318 24.45 20.48 -4.13
C ILE A 318 25.88 20.95 -3.95
N GLN A 319 26.56 21.26 -5.04
CA GLN A 319 27.91 21.82 -5.02
C GLN A 319 27.88 23.25 -5.55
N VAL A 320 28.41 24.19 -4.77
CA VAL A 320 28.46 25.62 -5.08
C VAL A 320 29.91 26.09 -4.99
N GLN A 321 30.34 26.94 -5.93
CA GLN A 321 31.59 27.65 -5.88
C GLN A 321 31.37 29.05 -5.30
N SER A 322 32.23 29.45 -4.36
CA SER A 322 32.14 30.80 -3.75
C SER A 322 33.23 31.72 -4.35
#